data_c267f86488d9dd509850d34dd022c151
#
_entry.id   c267f86488d9dd509850d34dd022c151
#
_cell.length_a   1.000
_cell.length_b   1.000
_cell.length_c   1.000
_cell.angle_alpha   90.00
_cell.angle_beta   90.00
_cell.angle_gamma   90.00
#
_symmetry.space_group_name_H-M   'P 1'
#
loop_
_entity.id
_entity.type
_entity.pdbx_description
1 polymer ?
#
loop_
_entity_poly.entity_id
_entity_poly.type
_entity_poly.pdbx_seq_one_letter_code
_entity_poly.pdbx_strand_id
1 'polypeptide(L)'
;MIRIVRIAALASVAIVTLSSPALAASAGQSCKRVGTTSTSSAKGKKTSLVCTKVGKSLKWKAVVLTLPTTPVSVAPKITDEVSVSDATLHSISINGGDKRNYILHEPPTYTSSSAVPLMIALHGNTWTAARFRDLTQLDQIADSKNFIVAYPDGVIKTWNAGNCCSTLGTDDVTFISGMIDSISANYNIDKSRVWVLGWSAGGMMAYRAACEISEKVTAIAVGGGTFAAYSCKPTKPVSVIEVHGTADQTLSIDGTIWGPGPLASAAKYAGHAGCSTTSSSTWTCPNGSQIQVNIESDVGHYSQTWWAEMTNYLFTHPRS
;
A
#
# COMPACT_ATOMS: atom_id res chain seq x y z
N MET A 1 -15.26 -37.54 62.60
CA MET A 1 -16.13 -36.47 62.08
C MET A 1 -15.76 -36.22 60.62
N ILE A 2 -16.55 -36.76 59.68
CA ILE A 2 -16.34 -36.65 58.24
C ILE A 2 -17.28 -35.58 57.75
N ARG A 3 -16.72 -34.46 57.23
CA ARG A 3 -17.53 -33.41 56.58
C ARG A 3 -17.68 -33.75 55.08
N ILE A 4 -18.91 -34.00 54.69
CA ILE A 4 -19.36 -34.17 53.30
C ILE A 4 -19.47 -32.80 52.66
N VAL A 5 -18.66 -32.52 51.64
CA VAL A 5 -18.81 -31.35 50.81
C VAL A 5 -19.75 -31.69 49.63
N ARG A 6 -20.88 -31.07 49.56
CA ARG A 6 -21.81 -31.17 48.41
C ARG A 6 -21.32 -30.25 47.32
N ILE A 7 -20.97 -30.82 46.16
CA ILE A 7 -20.69 -30.09 44.94
C ILE A 7 -22.02 -29.89 44.18
N ALA A 8 -22.45 -28.67 44.05
CA ALA A 8 -23.60 -28.31 43.22
C ALA A 8 -23.12 -28.18 41.76
N ALA A 9 -23.62 -29.07 40.90
CA ALA A 9 -23.41 -28.98 39.45
C ALA A 9 -24.34 -27.91 38.86
N LEU A 10 -23.77 -26.81 38.35
CA LEU A 10 -24.48 -25.83 37.56
C LEU A 10 -24.55 -26.35 36.10
N ALA A 11 -25.75 -26.74 35.69
CA ALA A 11 -26.04 -27.08 34.30
C ALA A 11 -26.14 -25.77 33.47
N SER A 12 -25.17 -25.52 32.62
CA SER A 12 -25.20 -24.44 31.65
C SER A 12 -26.12 -24.83 30.48
N VAL A 13 -27.27 -24.21 30.39
CA VAL A 13 -28.17 -24.32 29.22
C VAL A 13 -27.56 -23.52 28.08
N ALA A 14 -27.00 -24.19 27.08
CA ALA A 14 -26.58 -23.55 25.83
C ALA A 14 -27.84 -23.20 25.03
N ILE A 15 -28.14 -21.90 24.91
CA ILE A 15 -29.15 -21.39 23.98
C ILE A 15 -28.57 -21.48 22.57
N VAL A 16 -28.95 -22.50 21.82
CA VAL A 16 -28.70 -22.59 20.39
C VAL A 16 -29.67 -21.63 19.70
N THR A 17 -29.19 -20.46 19.34
CA THR A 17 -29.91 -19.56 18.41
C THR A 17 -29.85 -20.18 17.02
N LEU A 18 -30.93 -20.83 16.60
CA LEU A 18 -31.17 -21.22 15.22
C LEU A 18 -31.28 -19.95 14.37
N SER A 19 -30.17 -19.55 13.72
CA SER A 19 -30.23 -18.58 12.66
C SER A 19 -30.96 -19.21 11.47
N SER A 20 -32.19 -18.73 11.21
CA SER A 20 -32.93 -19.10 10.00
C SER A 20 -32.06 -18.84 8.76
N PRO A 21 -31.99 -19.77 7.81
CA PRO A 21 -31.24 -19.53 6.57
C PRO A 21 -31.88 -18.33 5.85
N ALA A 22 -31.10 -17.29 5.59
CA ALA A 22 -31.54 -16.18 4.78
C ALA A 22 -32.00 -16.74 3.42
N LEU A 23 -33.29 -16.61 3.10
CA LEU A 23 -33.86 -17.00 1.82
C LEU A 23 -33.04 -16.33 0.70
N ALA A 24 -32.43 -17.15 -0.15
CA ALA A 24 -31.66 -16.66 -1.30
C ALA A 24 -32.57 -15.80 -2.18
N ALA A 25 -32.11 -14.60 -2.54
CA ALA A 25 -32.86 -13.68 -3.38
C ALA A 25 -33.15 -14.32 -4.75
N SER A 26 -34.38 -14.13 -5.26
CA SER A 26 -34.78 -14.58 -6.59
C SER A 26 -35.32 -13.44 -7.43
N ALA A 27 -35.15 -13.50 -8.76
CA ALA A 27 -35.69 -12.50 -9.66
C ALA A 27 -37.20 -12.32 -9.47
N GLY A 28 -37.68 -11.10 -9.44
CA GLY A 28 -39.09 -10.75 -9.21
C GLY A 28 -39.50 -10.59 -7.75
N GLN A 29 -38.73 -11.08 -6.78
CA GLN A 29 -39.00 -10.87 -5.35
C GLN A 29 -38.69 -9.44 -4.93
N SER A 30 -39.34 -8.99 -3.84
CA SER A 30 -39.13 -7.65 -3.27
C SER A 30 -37.70 -7.51 -2.69
N CYS A 31 -37.12 -6.32 -2.81
CA CYS A 31 -35.85 -5.95 -2.25
C CYS A 31 -35.96 -4.62 -1.48
N LYS A 32 -34.98 -4.30 -0.63
CA LYS A 32 -35.11 -3.19 0.33
C LYS A 32 -34.50 -1.87 -0.14
N ARG A 33 -33.51 -1.88 -1.05
CA ARG A 33 -32.79 -0.67 -1.46
C ARG A 33 -32.34 -0.79 -2.91
N VAL A 34 -32.59 0.25 -3.73
CA VAL A 34 -32.13 0.33 -5.13
C VAL A 34 -30.59 0.24 -5.19
N GLY A 35 -30.07 -0.50 -6.17
CA GLY A 35 -28.64 -0.67 -6.39
C GLY A 35 -27.98 -1.79 -5.58
N THR A 36 -28.65 -2.39 -4.56
CA THR A 36 -28.09 -3.56 -3.88
C THR A 36 -27.99 -4.74 -4.84
N THR A 37 -26.93 -5.54 -4.70
CA THR A 37 -26.67 -6.74 -5.50
C THR A 37 -26.87 -8.01 -4.67
N SER A 38 -27.27 -9.10 -5.32
CA SER A 38 -27.36 -10.44 -4.72
C SER A 38 -27.02 -11.48 -5.77
N THR A 39 -26.65 -12.67 -5.33
CA THR A 39 -26.39 -13.79 -6.25
C THR A 39 -27.39 -14.89 -5.96
N SER A 40 -28.11 -15.35 -6.99
CA SER A 40 -28.98 -16.51 -6.94
C SER A 40 -28.29 -17.72 -7.60
N SER A 41 -28.40 -18.89 -6.98
CA SER A 41 -27.90 -20.15 -7.55
C SER A 41 -29.07 -21.14 -7.70
N ALA A 42 -29.40 -21.48 -8.93
CA ALA A 42 -30.39 -22.52 -9.25
C ALA A 42 -29.83 -23.47 -10.29
N LYS A 43 -29.97 -24.79 -10.06
CA LYS A 43 -29.50 -25.85 -11.00
C LYS A 43 -28.05 -25.66 -11.47
N GLY A 44 -27.13 -25.26 -10.55
CA GLY A 44 -25.70 -25.07 -10.86
C GLY A 44 -25.36 -23.80 -11.62
N LYS A 45 -26.33 -22.93 -11.94
CA LYS A 45 -26.12 -21.67 -12.64
C LYS A 45 -26.21 -20.50 -11.67
N LYS A 46 -25.14 -19.71 -11.55
CA LYS A 46 -25.12 -18.47 -10.75
C LYS A 46 -25.69 -17.31 -11.58
N THR A 47 -26.65 -16.59 -11.03
CA THR A 47 -27.27 -15.42 -11.67
C THR A 47 -27.10 -14.22 -10.74
N SER A 48 -26.51 -13.16 -11.25
CA SER A 48 -26.41 -11.88 -10.52
C SER A 48 -27.74 -11.14 -10.59
N LEU A 49 -28.18 -10.61 -9.45
CA LEU A 49 -29.43 -9.88 -9.29
C LEU A 49 -29.11 -8.46 -8.82
N VAL A 50 -29.81 -7.47 -9.35
CA VAL A 50 -29.76 -6.08 -8.88
C VAL A 50 -31.16 -5.64 -8.46
N CYS A 51 -31.26 -4.98 -7.30
CA CYS A 51 -32.50 -4.39 -6.82
C CYS A 51 -32.83 -3.14 -7.65
N THR A 52 -33.94 -3.17 -8.38
CA THR A 52 -34.39 -2.08 -9.22
C THR A 52 -35.80 -1.63 -8.88
N LYS A 53 -36.13 -0.35 -9.17
CA LYS A 53 -37.49 0.16 -9.03
C LYS A 53 -38.33 -0.31 -10.20
N VAL A 54 -39.43 -0.99 -9.91
CA VAL A 54 -40.42 -1.46 -10.89
C VAL A 54 -41.78 -0.91 -10.49
N GLY A 55 -42.24 0.14 -11.17
CA GLY A 55 -43.44 0.89 -10.78
C GLY A 55 -43.28 1.52 -9.40
N LYS A 56 -44.18 1.20 -8.47
CA LYS A 56 -44.17 1.69 -7.08
C LYS A 56 -43.41 0.76 -6.10
N SER A 57 -42.81 -0.35 -6.54
CA SER A 57 -42.13 -1.33 -5.69
C SER A 57 -40.69 -1.57 -6.11
N LEU A 58 -39.86 -2.08 -5.17
CA LEU A 58 -38.50 -2.50 -5.43
C LEU A 58 -38.46 -4.01 -5.61
N LYS A 59 -37.83 -4.49 -6.70
CA LYS A 59 -37.75 -5.91 -7.05
C LYS A 59 -36.36 -6.30 -7.53
N TRP A 60 -35.98 -7.55 -7.26
CA TRP A 60 -34.77 -8.15 -7.80
C TRP A 60 -34.94 -8.42 -9.30
N LYS A 61 -34.01 -7.87 -10.11
CA LYS A 61 -33.95 -8.11 -11.55
C LYS A 61 -32.66 -8.85 -11.88
N ALA A 62 -32.77 -9.91 -12.69
CA ALA A 62 -31.59 -10.61 -13.19
C ALA A 62 -30.82 -9.68 -14.12
N VAL A 63 -29.51 -9.57 -13.90
CA VAL A 63 -28.60 -8.87 -14.81
C VAL A 63 -28.03 -9.92 -15.74
N VAL A 64 -28.46 -9.90 -17.00
CA VAL A 64 -27.77 -10.63 -18.07
C VAL A 64 -26.61 -9.73 -18.45
N LEU A 65 -25.39 -10.10 -18.04
CA LEU A 65 -24.17 -9.48 -18.57
C LEU A 65 -24.07 -9.88 -20.05
N THR A 66 -24.67 -9.09 -20.94
CA THR A 66 -24.30 -9.14 -22.35
C THR A 66 -22.92 -8.54 -22.44
N LEU A 67 -21.92 -9.38 -22.57
CA LEU A 67 -20.59 -8.94 -22.98
C LEU A 67 -20.77 -8.22 -24.34
N PRO A 68 -20.23 -7.02 -24.50
CA PRO A 68 -20.20 -6.38 -25.81
C PRO A 68 -19.42 -7.29 -26.75
N THR A 69 -20.01 -7.63 -27.90
CA THR A 69 -19.42 -8.47 -28.98
C THR A 69 -18.42 -7.69 -29.86
N THR A 70 -18.02 -6.51 -29.46
CA THR A 70 -16.79 -5.91 -30.00
C THR A 70 -15.61 -6.69 -29.45
N PRO A 71 -14.64 -7.11 -30.29
CA PRO A 71 -13.43 -7.69 -29.76
C PRO A 71 -12.80 -6.67 -28.83
N VAL A 72 -13.00 -6.85 -27.52
CA VAL A 72 -12.15 -6.23 -26.54
C VAL A 72 -10.77 -6.71 -26.93
N SER A 73 -9.93 -5.78 -27.39
CA SER A 73 -8.50 -6.04 -27.49
C SER A 73 -8.14 -6.73 -26.17
N VAL A 74 -7.81 -8.01 -26.27
CA VAL A 74 -7.39 -8.80 -25.10
C VAL A 74 -6.29 -7.98 -24.49
N ALA A 75 -6.53 -7.45 -23.30
CA ALA A 75 -5.48 -6.84 -22.53
C ALA A 75 -4.30 -7.83 -22.62
N PRO A 76 -3.10 -7.39 -23.00
CA PRO A 76 -2.01 -8.31 -23.21
C PRO A 76 -1.92 -9.18 -21.98
N LYS A 77 -1.92 -10.49 -22.18
CA LYS A 77 -1.68 -11.47 -21.13
C LYS A 77 -0.32 -11.03 -20.57
N ILE A 78 -0.31 -10.40 -19.40
CA ILE A 78 0.92 -9.99 -18.75
C ILE A 78 1.60 -11.31 -18.39
N THR A 79 2.40 -11.80 -19.31
CA THR A 79 3.44 -12.77 -19.00
C THR A 79 4.43 -12.00 -18.14
N ASP A 80 4.96 -12.61 -17.10
CA ASP A 80 5.95 -12.01 -16.20
C ASP A 80 7.27 -11.59 -16.92
N GLU A 81 7.33 -11.69 -18.24
CA GLU A 81 8.39 -11.19 -19.12
C GLU A 81 7.96 -9.83 -19.71
N VAL A 82 8.09 -8.78 -18.90
CA VAL A 82 8.10 -7.42 -19.42
C VAL A 82 9.45 -7.16 -20.05
N SER A 83 9.48 -6.83 -21.34
CA SER A 83 10.71 -6.37 -21.99
C SER A 83 11.10 -5.03 -21.37
N VAL A 84 12.15 -5.04 -20.56
CA VAL A 84 12.72 -3.86 -19.90
C VAL A 84 13.62 -3.17 -20.92
N SER A 85 13.04 -2.45 -21.91
CA SER A 85 13.83 -1.87 -23.02
C SER A 85 14.74 -0.73 -22.56
N ASP A 86 14.43 -0.06 -21.43
CA ASP A 86 15.12 1.16 -20.98
C ASP A 86 15.52 1.13 -19.50
N ALA A 87 15.56 -0.05 -18.88
CA ALA A 87 15.99 -0.18 -17.50
C ALA A 87 16.79 -1.47 -17.28
N THR A 88 17.74 -1.42 -16.37
CA THR A 88 18.66 -2.53 -16.10
C THR A 88 18.19 -3.34 -14.87
N LEU A 89 18.17 -4.67 -15.02
CA LEU A 89 17.94 -5.57 -13.89
C LEU A 89 19.23 -5.71 -13.09
N HIS A 90 19.18 -5.37 -11.83
CA HIS A 90 20.28 -5.51 -10.87
C HIS A 90 19.95 -6.52 -9.79
N SER A 91 20.98 -7.03 -9.13
CA SER A 91 20.82 -7.86 -7.95
C SER A 91 21.88 -7.55 -6.91
N ILE A 92 21.48 -7.63 -5.63
CA ILE A 92 22.42 -7.56 -4.50
C ILE A 92 22.25 -8.79 -3.59
N SER A 93 23.33 -9.21 -2.98
CA SER A 93 23.29 -10.25 -1.92
C SER A 93 23.19 -9.57 -0.56
N ILE A 94 22.30 -10.09 0.30
CA ILE A 94 22.09 -9.59 1.64
C ILE A 94 22.70 -10.58 2.63
N ASN A 95 23.53 -10.08 3.55
CA ASN A 95 24.15 -10.89 4.61
C ASN A 95 24.87 -12.16 4.11
N GLY A 96 25.44 -12.12 2.88
CA GLY A 96 26.12 -13.26 2.27
C GLY A 96 25.21 -14.40 1.80
N GLY A 97 23.88 -14.17 1.77
CA GLY A 97 22.85 -15.15 1.45
C GLY A 97 22.08 -14.81 0.16
N ASP A 98 20.79 -14.61 0.30
CA ASP A 98 19.84 -14.50 -0.81
C ASP A 98 20.10 -13.31 -1.72
N LYS A 99 20.12 -13.58 -3.02
CA LYS A 99 20.09 -12.50 -4.03
C LYS A 99 18.68 -11.91 -4.10
N ARG A 100 18.62 -10.58 -4.03
CA ARG A 100 17.39 -9.82 -4.20
C ARG A 100 17.54 -8.92 -5.43
N ASN A 101 16.49 -8.85 -6.22
CA ASN A 101 16.50 -8.13 -7.48
C ASN A 101 15.83 -6.77 -7.36
N TYR A 102 16.27 -5.83 -8.20
CA TYR A 102 15.59 -4.55 -8.44
C TYR A 102 15.80 -4.11 -9.89
N ILE A 103 14.84 -3.39 -10.44
CA ILE A 103 14.94 -2.70 -11.71
C ILE A 103 15.44 -1.30 -11.43
N LEU A 104 16.46 -0.85 -12.16
CA LEU A 104 16.98 0.52 -12.06
C LEU A 104 16.68 1.27 -13.36
N HIS A 105 16.07 2.44 -13.22
CA HIS A 105 15.90 3.40 -14.30
C HIS A 105 16.82 4.59 -14.05
N GLU A 106 17.67 4.87 -15.04
CA GLU A 106 18.56 6.02 -15.11
C GLU A 106 17.97 7.03 -16.09
N PRO A 107 17.72 8.29 -15.70
CA PRO A 107 17.18 9.28 -16.64
C PRO A 107 18.20 9.58 -17.74
N PRO A 108 17.77 9.81 -18.99
CA PRO A 108 18.67 10.07 -20.12
C PRO A 108 19.58 11.30 -19.94
N THR A 109 19.21 12.20 -19.03
CA THR A 109 19.96 13.41 -18.71
C THR A 109 20.97 13.24 -17.58
N TYR A 110 21.06 12.03 -16.99
CA TYR A 110 22.03 11.75 -15.93
C TYR A 110 23.46 11.91 -16.43
N THR A 111 24.29 12.53 -15.60
CA THR A 111 25.74 12.56 -15.77
C THR A 111 26.39 12.37 -14.39
N SER A 112 27.51 11.65 -14.34
CA SER A 112 28.23 11.44 -13.08
C SER A 112 28.86 12.71 -12.47
N SER A 113 28.89 13.81 -13.24
CA SER A 113 29.42 15.12 -12.79
C SER A 113 28.45 15.88 -11.88
N SER A 114 27.16 15.54 -11.91
CA SER A 114 26.12 16.19 -11.08
C SER A 114 25.40 15.18 -10.21
N ALA A 115 25.33 15.45 -8.92
CA ALA A 115 24.59 14.59 -8.00
C ALA A 115 23.08 14.70 -8.24
N VAL A 116 22.40 13.53 -8.33
CA VAL A 116 20.95 13.42 -8.56
C VAL A 116 20.23 12.74 -7.39
N PRO A 117 18.94 13.01 -7.18
CA PRO A 117 18.15 12.28 -6.20
C PRO A 117 18.04 10.79 -6.54
N LEU A 118 17.79 9.97 -5.49
CA LEU A 118 17.46 8.55 -5.60
C LEU A 118 16.09 8.29 -5.01
N MET A 119 15.23 7.62 -5.77
CA MET A 119 13.94 7.14 -5.29
C MET A 119 13.91 5.61 -5.28
N ILE A 120 13.53 5.03 -4.14
CA ILE A 120 13.21 3.61 -4.01
C ILE A 120 11.69 3.47 -4.06
N ALA A 121 11.15 2.80 -5.09
CA ALA A 121 9.73 2.70 -5.36
C ALA A 121 9.21 1.29 -5.00
N LEU A 122 8.44 1.17 -3.91
CA LEU A 122 8.01 -0.08 -3.30
C LEU A 122 6.58 -0.45 -3.71
N HIS A 123 6.43 -1.61 -4.37
CA HIS A 123 5.14 -2.12 -4.85
C HIS A 123 4.19 -2.57 -3.72
N GLY A 124 2.91 -2.67 -4.03
CA GLY A 124 1.89 -3.22 -3.14
C GLY A 124 1.97 -4.75 -3.02
N ASN A 125 1.21 -5.31 -2.06
CA ASN A 125 1.13 -6.76 -1.87
C ASN A 125 0.68 -7.48 -3.16
N THR A 126 1.24 -8.65 -3.45
CA THR A 126 1.02 -9.49 -4.65
C THR A 126 1.53 -8.91 -5.97
N TRP A 127 2.20 -7.75 -5.95
CA TRP A 127 2.75 -7.12 -7.14
C TRP A 127 4.25 -7.37 -7.29
N THR A 128 4.78 -7.01 -8.46
CA THR A 128 6.22 -7.06 -8.77
C THR A 128 6.75 -5.67 -9.05
N ALA A 129 8.06 -5.52 -9.02
CA ALA A 129 8.79 -4.31 -9.43
C ALA A 129 8.35 -3.85 -10.83
N ALA A 130 8.34 -4.75 -11.82
CA ALA A 130 7.96 -4.45 -13.19
C ALA A 130 6.53 -3.92 -13.28
N ARG A 131 5.56 -4.61 -12.65
CA ARG A 131 4.17 -4.17 -12.65
C ARG A 131 3.98 -2.81 -11.99
N PHE A 132 4.72 -2.53 -10.91
CA PHE A 132 4.63 -1.24 -10.22
C PHE A 132 5.23 -0.11 -11.05
N ARG A 133 6.37 -0.35 -11.71
CA ARG A 133 6.99 0.56 -12.68
C ARG A 133 6.01 0.94 -13.79
N ASP A 134 5.39 -0.08 -14.44
CA ASP A 134 4.44 0.12 -15.53
C ASP A 134 3.19 0.92 -15.10
N LEU A 135 2.68 0.65 -13.89
CA LEU A 135 1.51 1.34 -13.38
C LEU A 135 1.80 2.80 -13.05
N THR A 136 2.91 3.05 -12.34
CA THR A 136 3.20 4.38 -11.79
C THR A 136 3.74 5.35 -12.83
N GLN A 137 4.38 4.82 -13.87
CA GLN A 137 5.10 5.61 -14.89
C GLN A 137 6.09 6.62 -14.26
N LEU A 138 6.68 6.25 -13.11
CA LEU A 138 7.63 7.12 -12.41
C LEU A 138 8.88 7.39 -13.25
N ASP A 139 9.23 6.53 -14.23
CA ASP A 139 10.33 6.76 -15.15
C ASP A 139 10.15 8.07 -15.93
N GLN A 140 8.94 8.35 -16.43
CA GLN A 140 8.65 9.60 -17.15
C GLN A 140 8.82 10.82 -16.25
N ILE A 141 8.44 10.70 -14.97
CA ILE A 141 8.66 11.76 -13.98
C ILE A 141 10.15 11.90 -13.69
N ALA A 142 10.89 10.77 -13.59
CA ALA A 142 12.32 10.73 -13.36
C ALA A 142 13.09 11.40 -14.50
N ASP A 143 12.72 11.11 -15.75
CA ASP A 143 13.31 11.74 -16.93
C ASP A 143 13.11 13.26 -16.93
N SER A 144 11.89 13.69 -16.59
CA SER A 144 11.55 15.13 -16.58
C SER A 144 12.23 15.90 -15.46
N LYS A 145 12.57 15.25 -14.34
CA LYS A 145 13.10 15.87 -13.11
C LYS A 145 14.55 15.47 -12.80
N ASN A 146 15.16 14.63 -13.61
CA ASN A 146 16.53 14.13 -13.50
C ASN A 146 16.81 13.47 -12.12
N PHE A 147 16.19 12.32 -11.86
CA PHE A 147 16.47 11.48 -10.70
C PHE A 147 16.46 9.99 -11.05
N ILE A 148 17.19 9.18 -10.30
CA ILE A 148 17.27 7.73 -10.49
C ILE A 148 16.13 7.07 -9.70
N VAL A 149 15.45 6.08 -10.31
CA VAL A 149 14.42 5.25 -9.64
C VAL A 149 14.88 3.80 -9.58
N ALA A 150 14.78 3.20 -8.39
CA ALA A 150 14.95 1.77 -8.19
C ALA A 150 13.65 1.12 -7.76
N TYR A 151 13.25 0.07 -8.45
CA TYR A 151 12.05 -0.73 -8.16
C TYR A 151 12.47 -2.11 -7.68
N PRO A 152 12.56 -2.35 -6.37
CA PRO A 152 12.92 -3.67 -5.85
C PRO A 152 11.72 -4.64 -5.84
N ASP A 153 12.04 -5.95 -5.92
CA ASP A 153 11.07 -7.02 -5.69
C ASP A 153 11.05 -7.45 -4.23
N GLY A 154 9.86 -7.45 -3.65
CA GLY A 154 9.60 -8.08 -2.36
C GLY A 154 9.62 -9.60 -2.45
N VAL A 155 10.10 -10.30 -1.40
CA VAL A 155 10.04 -11.76 -1.34
C VAL A 155 8.59 -12.22 -1.37
N ILE A 156 8.28 -13.21 -2.23
CA ILE A 156 6.90 -13.66 -2.50
C ILE A 156 5.93 -12.50 -2.83
N LYS A 157 6.44 -11.47 -3.52
CA LYS A 157 5.67 -10.29 -3.98
C LYS A 157 5.06 -9.47 -2.82
N THR A 158 5.77 -9.38 -1.68
CA THR A 158 5.32 -8.60 -0.51
C THR A 158 6.51 -8.14 0.34
N TRP A 159 6.23 -7.38 1.40
CA TRP A 159 7.21 -6.77 2.30
C TRP A 159 6.97 -7.17 3.75
N ASN A 160 8.01 -7.34 4.52
CA ASN A 160 7.94 -7.40 5.97
C ASN A 160 7.90 -5.97 6.53
N ALA A 161 6.70 -5.40 6.59
CA ALA A 161 6.50 -4.03 7.07
C ALA A 161 6.21 -3.95 8.60
N GLY A 162 6.35 -5.07 9.31
CA GLY A 162 6.01 -5.19 10.72
C GLY A 162 4.72 -5.98 10.90
N ASN A 163 3.63 -5.37 11.34
CA ASN A 163 2.31 -6.02 11.50
C ASN A 163 1.70 -6.49 10.15
N CYS A 164 2.33 -6.19 9.04
CA CYS A 164 2.00 -6.62 7.68
C CYS A 164 3.32 -6.89 6.95
N CYS A 165 3.38 -7.61 5.93
CA CYS A 165 2.46 -8.43 5.16
C CYS A 165 3.13 -9.78 4.88
N SER A 166 4.46 -9.89 5.18
CA SER A 166 5.23 -11.13 5.08
C SER A 166 5.29 -11.84 6.42
N THR A 167 5.04 -13.14 6.42
CA THR A 167 5.22 -14.03 7.58
C THR A 167 6.57 -14.73 7.58
N LEU A 168 7.42 -14.52 6.56
CA LEU A 168 8.69 -15.21 6.38
C LEU A 168 9.84 -14.59 7.17
N GLY A 169 9.63 -13.49 7.89
CA GLY A 169 10.69 -12.80 8.63
C GLY A 169 11.80 -12.23 7.75
N THR A 170 11.49 -11.88 6.49
CA THR A 170 12.47 -11.34 5.54
C THR A 170 13.07 -10.03 6.05
N ASP A 171 14.36 -9.83 5.82
CA ASP A 171 15.08 -8.61 6.19
C ASP A 171 15.05 -7.58 5.03
N ASP A 172 13.86 -7.00 4.84
CA ASP A 172 13.64 -6.01 3.79
C ASP A 172 14.30 -4.66 4.12
N VAL A 173 14.52 -4.35 5.38
CA VAL A 173 15.22 -3.13 5.81
C VAL A 173 16.68 -3.18 5.38
N THR A 174 17.39 -4.27 5.67
CA THR A 174 18.79 -4.46 5.22
C THR A 174 18.88 -4.51 3.69
N PHE A 175 17.88 -5.08 3.01
CA PHE A 175 17.82 -5.06 1.55
C PHE A 175 17.74 -3.64 0.98
N ILE A 176 16.78 -2.84 1.45
CA ILE A 176 16.61 -1.46 1.00
C ILE A 176 17.86 -0.63 1.34
N SER A 177 18.40 -0.79 2.54
CA SER A 177 19.63 -0.12 2.97
C SER A 177 20.83 -0.47 2.08
N GLY A 178 21.05 -1.75 1.81
CA GLY A 178 22.15 -2.23 0.96
C GLY A 178 21.98 -1.81 -0.50
N MET A 179 20.74 -1.73 -1.01
CA MET A 179 20.45 -1.23 -2.34
C MET A 179 20.81 0.26 -2.47
N ILE A 180 20.47 1.08 -1.48
CA ILE A 180 20.85 2.50 -1.43
C ILE A 180 22.38 2.63 -1.47
N ASP A 181 23.10 1.83 -0.68
CA ASP A 181 24.57 1.84 -0.66
C ASP A 181 25.16 1.41 -2.01
N SER A 182 24.66 0.32 -2.59
CA SER A 182 25.11 -0.19 -3.88
C SER A 182 24.91 0.81 -5.01
N ILE A 183 23.75 1.46 -5.07
CA ILE A 183 23.46 2.49 -6.07
C ILE A 183 24.37 3.70 -5.83
N SER A 184 24.50 4.17 -4.59
CA SER A 184 25.35 5.32 -4.25
C SER A 184 26.84 5.08 -4.48
N ALA A 185 27.30 3.85 -4.54
CA ALA A 185 28.68 3.50 -4.89
C ALA A 185 28.95 3.58 -6.40
N ASN A 186 27.92 3.44 -7.25
CA ASN A 186 28.03 3.40 -8.70
C ASN A 186 27.51 4.67 -9.38
N TYR A 187 26.69 5.45 -8.70
CA TYR A 187 26.07 6.66 -9.22
C TYR A 187 26.33 7.84 -8.29
N ASN A 188 26.44 9.04 -8.85
CA ASN A 188 26.60 10.27 -8.06
C ASN A 188 25.24 10.68 -7.47
N ILE A 189 24.91 10.12 -6.30
CA ILE A 189 23.64 10.36 -5.61
C ILE A 189 23.75 11.53 -4.63
N ASP A 190 22.78 12.42 -4.69
CA ASP A 190 22.57 13.46 -3.67
C ASP A 190 22.01 12.84 -2.39
N LYS A 191 22.86 12.67 -1.40
CA LYS A 191 22.51 12.06 -0.10
C LYS A 191 21.49 12.86 0.72
N SER A 192 21.24 14.12 0.37
CA SER A 192 20.16 14.93 0.96
C SER A 192 18.80 14.64 0.33
N ARG A 193 18.76 13.87 -0.77
CA ARG A 193 17.54 13.54 -1.53
C ARG A 193 17.48 12.04 -1.87
N VAL A 194 17.46 11.20 -0.84
CA VAL A 194 17.22 9.76 -0.95
C VAL A 194 15.84 9.46 -0.40
N TRP A 195 14.94 9.02 -1.25
CA TRP A 195 13.53 8.89 -0.94
C TRP A 195 13.04 7.45 -1.03
N VAL A 196 12.02 7.12 -0.21
CA VAL A 196 11.28 5.87 -0.36
C VAL A 196 9.81 6.22 -0.63
N LEU A 197 9.33 5.83 -1.81
CA LEU A 197 7.93 5.93 -2.19
C LEU A 197 7.32 4.53 -2.16
N GLY A 198 6.14 4.39 -1.60
CA GLY A 198 5.47 3.09 -1.59
C GLY A 198 3.95 3.17 -1.64
N TRP A 199 3.35 2.13 -2.21
CA TRP A 199 1.90 1.97 -2.27
C TRP A 199 1.44 0.77 -1.45
N SER A 200 0.34 0.90 -0.66
CA SER A 200 -0.23 -0.20 0.11
C SER A 200 0.82 -0.84 1.04
N ALA A 201 1.12 -2.13 0.89
CA ALA A 201 2.19 -2.81 1.62
C ALA A 201 3.56 -2.13 1.45
N GLY A 202 3.85 -1.59 0.25
CA GLY A 202 5.07 -0.78 0.02
C GLY A 202 5.06 0.52 0.81
N GLY A 203 3.91 1.16 0.98
CA GLY A 203 3.75 2.34 1.83
C GLY A 203 3.98 2.03 3.32
N MET A 204 3.49 0.87 3.78
CA MET A 204 3.79 0.38 5.13
C MET A 204 5.30 0.14 5.31
N MET A 205 5.96 -0.43 4.29
CA MET A 205 7.42 -0.65 4.32
C MET A 205 8.19 0.68 4.27
N ALA A 206 7.68 1.70 3.58
CA ALA A 206 8.26 3.05 3.59
C ALA A 206 8.26 3.65 5.01
N TYR A 207 7.18 3.51 5.78
CA TYR A 207 7.17 3.89 7.19
C TYR A 207 8.22 3.12 8.01
N ARG A 208 8.36 1.81 7.77
CA ARG A 208 9.38 1.00 8.45
C ARG A 208 10.79 1.48 8.10
N ALA A 209 11.07 1.80 6.84
CA ALA A 209 12.33 2.38 6.41
C ALA A 209 12.61 3.73 7.10
N ALA A 210 11.61 4.61 7.22
CA ALA A 210 11.71 5.86 7.95
C ALA A 210 12.03 5.68 9.43
N CYS A 211 11.62 4.55 10.03
CA CYS A 211 11.90 4.23 11.44
C CYS A 211 13.31 3.63 11.65
N GLU A 212 13.76 2.75 10.74
CA GLU A 212 14.91 1.87 10.98
C GLU A 212 16.17 2.27 10.18
N ILE A 213 16.02 3.00 9.05
CA ILE A 213 17.16 3.49 8.24
C ILE A 213 17.08 4.99 7.94
N SER A 214 16.57 5.76 8.89
CA SER A 214 16.41 7.22 8.81
C SER A 214 17.73 7.98 8.60
N GLU A 215 18.88 7.35 8.80
CA GLU A 215 20.19 7.94 8.47
C GLU A 215 20.39 8.07 6.95
N LYS A 216 19.82 7.14 6.16
CA LYS A 216 19.95 7.09 4.70
C LYS A 216 18.76 7.68 3.98
N VAL A 217 17.54 7.41 4.48
CA VAL A 217 16.29 7.91 3.89
C VAL A 217 16.01 9.32 4.40
N THR A 218 15.73 10.25 3.49
CA THR A 218 15.52 11.67 3.81
C THR A 218 14.07 12.08 3.83
N ALA A 219 13.24 11.43 3.01
CA ALA A 219 11.79 11.60 3.00
C ALA A 219 11.11 10.33 2.50
N ILE A 220 9.85 10.14 2.90
CA ILE A 220 8.99 9.06 2.40
C ILE A 220 7.69 9.59 1.81
N ALA A 221 7.15 8.84 0.85
CA ALA A 221 5.83 9.09 0.28
C ALA A 221 5.00 7.80 0.33
N VAL A 222 3.83 7.88 0.93
CA VAL A 222 2.95 6.75 1.22
C VAL A 222 1.62 6.94 0.51
N GLY A 223 1.30 6.05 -0.43
CA GLY A 223 0.01 6.01 -1.11
C GLY A 223 -0.85 4.87 -0.58
N GLY A 224 -2.01 5.15 0.03
CA GLY A 224 -2.91 4.13 0.54
C GLY A 224 -2.23 3.14 1.48
N GLY A 225 -1.33 3.60 2.35
CA GLY A 225 -0.61 2.78 3.32
C GLY A 225 -1.12 2.97 4.75
N THR A 226 -0.40 2.41 5.72
CA THR A 226 -0.63 2.62 7.16
C THR A 226 0.67 2.38 7.93
N PHE A 227 0.75 2.92 9.14
CA PHE A 227 1.89 2.68 10.04
C PHE A 227 1.83 1.27 10.64
N ALA A 228 2.58 0.34 10.07
CA ALA A 228 2.63 -1.07 10.49
C ALA A 228 3.92 -1.47 11.25
N ALA A 229 4.91 -0.59 11.35
CA ALA A 229 6.20 -0.93 11.97
C ALA A 229 6.07 -1.35 13.44
N TYR A 230 6.74 -2.45 13.82
CA TYR A 230 6.76 -2.93 15.21
C TYR A 230 7.53 -2.02 16.14
N SER A 231 8.62 -1.44 15.66
CA SER A 231 9.47 -0.52 16.38
C SER A 231 9.77 0.70 15.52
N CYS A 232 9.82 1.87 16.14
CA CYS A 232 10.16 3.09 15.46
C CYS A 232 11.01 3.97 16.37
N LYS A 233 12.27 4.15 15.98
CA LYS A 233 13.21 5.03 16.68
C LYS A 233 14.09 5.73 15.65
N PRO A 234 13.52 6.66 14.85
CA PRO A 234 14.30 7.34 13.83
C PRO A 234 15.40 8.17 14.52
N THR A 235 16.64 7.95 14.11
CA THR A 235 17.79 8.75 14.60
C THR A 235 17.73 10.17 14.06
N LYS A 236 17.17 10.32 12.85
CA LYS A 236 16.87 11.62 12.23
C LYS A 236 15.46 11.58 11.71
N PRO A 237 14.56 12.49 12.17
CA PRO A 237 13.24 12.60 11.56
C PRO A 237 13.32 12.78 10.05
N VAL A 238 12.42 12.11 9.29
CA VAL A 238 12.31 12.26 7.84
C VAL A 238 11.00 12.94 7.48
N SER A 239 10.96 13.64 6.36
CA SER A 239 9.71 14.21 5.86
C SER A 239 8.78 13.12 5.34
N VAL A 240 7.47 13.28 5.54
CA VAL A 240 6.45 12.29 5.17
C VAL A 240 5.32 12.97 4.43
N ILE A 241 4.95 12.45 3.25
CA ILE A 241 3.61 12.67 2.69
C ILE A 241 2.86 11.35 2.68
N GLU A 242 1.64 11.36 3.20
CA GLU A 242 0.69 10.25 3.04
C GLU A 242 -0.53 10.74 2.27
N VAL A 243 -0.87 10.04 1.18
CA VAL A 243 -2.06 10.32 0.35
C VAL A 243 -2.99 9.12 0.45
N HIS A 244 -4.27 9.37 0.75
CA HIS A 244 -5.23 8.29 1.02
C HIS A 244 -6.63 8.67 0.55
N GLY A 245 -7.38 7.69 0.04
CA GLY A 245 -8.75 7.89 -0.42
C GLY A 245 -9.80 7.56 0.64
N THR A 246 -10.86 8.37 0.75
CA THR A 246 -11.97 8.11 1.70
C THR A 246 -12.78 6.86 1.38
N ALA A 247 -12.76 6.41 0.11
CA ALA A 247 -13.46 5.21 -0.35
C ALA A 247 -12.57 3.96 -0.36
N ASP A 248 -11.39 4.00 0.28
CA ASP A 248 -10.50 2.85 0.39
C ASP A 248 -11.13 1.76 1.27
N GLN A 249 -11.49 0.63 0.64
CA GLN A 249 -12.08 -0.53 1.31
C GLN A 249 -11.03 -1.58 1.72
N THR A 250 -9.78 -1.42 1.29
CA THR A 250 -8.67 -2.31 1.64
C THR A 250 -7.99 -1.84 2.92
N LEU A 251 -7.64 -0.57 2.97
CA LEU A 251 -7.07 0.10 4.14
C LEU A 251 -7.95 1.31 4.48
N SER A 252 -8.98 1.08 5.29
CA SER A 252 -9.93 2.13 5.67
C SER A 252 -9.25 3.33 6.31
N ILE A 253 -9.79 4.53 6.06
CA ILE A 253 -9.36 5.76 6.74
C ILE A 253 -9.51 5.70 8.26
N ASP A 254 -10.36 4.80 8.77
CA ASP A 254 -10.55 4.55 10.21
C ASP A 254 -9.53 3.55 10.77
N GLY A 255 -8.71 2.95 9.90
CA GLY A 255 -7.73 1.93 10.25
C GLY A 255 -8.21 0.50 10.00
N THR A 256 -7.28 -0.45 10.17
CA THR A 256 -7.48 -1.89 9.97
C THR A 256 -6.69 -2.69 11.00
N ILE A 257 -6.75 -4.04 10.91
CA ILE A 257 -5.93 -4.93 11.77
C ILE A 257 -4.42 -4.75 11.54
N TRP A 258 -3.98 -4.17 10.43
CA TRP A 258 -2.56 -3.95 10.12
C TRP A 258 -2.02 -2.65 10.68
N GLY A 259 -2.89 -1.67 10.92
CA GLY A 259 -2.48 -0.38 11.47
C GLY A 259 -3.62 0.65 11.51
N PRO A 260 -3.34 1.82 12.09
CA PRO A 260 -4.31 2.92 12.20
C PRO A 260 -4.59 3.56 10.83
N GLY A 261 -5.65 4.36 10.74
CA GLY A 261 -5.92 5.17 9.55
C GLY A 261 -4.81 6.21 9.27
N PRO A 262 -4.83 6.88 8.11
CA PRO A 262 -3.71 7.70 7.63
C PRO A 262 -3.33 8.83 8.59
N LEU A 263 -4.27 9.61 9.11
CA LEU A 263 -3.98 10.67 10.09
C LEU A 263 -3.34 10.13 11.37
N ALA A 264 -3.85 9.00 11.88
CA ALA A 264 -3.31 8.38 13.08
C ALA A 264 -1.96 7.67 12.81
N SER A 265 -1.72 7.18 11.58
CA SER A 265 -0.43 6.66 11.13
C SER A 265 0.64 7.73 11.14
N ALA A 266 0.37 8.87 10.52
CA ALA A 266 1.27 10.02 10.48
C ALA A 266 1.52 10.59 11.88
N ALA A 267 0.48 10.73 12.71
CA ALA A 267 0.59 11.18 14.10
C ALA A 267 1.46 10.23 14.93
N LYS A 268 1.32 8.90 14.71
CA LYS A 268 2.14 7.90 15.40
C LYS A 268 3.61 8.02 15.03
N TYR A 269 3.92 8.16 13.73
CA TYR A 269 5.29 8.42 13.29
C TYR A 269 5.82 9.74 13.86
N ALA A 270 5.02 10.83 13.80
CA ALA A 270 5.36 12.14 14.36
C ALA A 270 5.74 12.04 15.86
N GLY A 271 4.97 11.29 16.65
CA GLY A 271 5.27 11.04 18.05
C GLY A 271 6.61 10.33 18.27
N HIS A 272 6.92 9.32 17.46
CA HIS A 272 8.22 8.63 17.51
C HIS A 272 9.40 9.51 17.08
N ALA A 273 9.16 10.43 16.15
CA ALA A 273 10.15 11.36 15.60
C ALA A 273 10.28 12.66 16.41
N GLY A 274 9.48 12.84 17.46
CA GLY A 274 9.50 14.05 18.30
C GLY A 274 8.96 15.31 17.60
N CYS A 275 8.09 15.16 16.62
CA CYS A 275 7.50 16.25 15.85
C CYS A 275 6.28 16.85 16.57
N SER A 276 6.06 18.15 16.39
CA SER A 276 4.93 18.88 16.96
C SER A 276 3.83 19.09 15.92
N THR A 277 2.57 18.98 16.32
CA THR A 277 1.40 19.25 15.48
C THR A 277 1.35 20.72 15.08
N THR A 278 1.17 21.00 13.79
CA THR A 278 1.03 22.35 13.24
C THR A 278 -0.36 22.61 12.66
N SER A 279 -1.06 21.55 12.24
CA SER A 279 -2.49 21.59 11.88
C SER A 279 -3.13 20.21 12.10
N SER A 280 -4.40 20.04 11.73
CA SER A 280 -5.11 18.75 11.83
C SER A 280 -4.47 17.62 11.01
N SER A 281 -3.65 17.94 10.01
CA SER A 281 -3.04 16.97 9.09
C SER A 281 -1.55 17.23 8.82
N THR A 282 -0.91 18.09 9.61
CA THR A 282 0.52 18.43 9.45
C THR A 282 1.27 18.49 10.78
N TRP A 283 2.56 18.08 10.74
CA TRP A 283 3.49 18.13 11.85
C TRP A 283 4.84 18.67 11.38
N THR A 284 5.57 19.33 12.26
CA THR A 284 6.94 19.80 12.01
C THR A 284 7.88 19.19 13.04
N CYS A 285 8.98 18.65 12.58
CA CYS A 285 9.99 18.00 13.41
C CYS A 285 11.12 18.96 13.83
N PRO A 286 11.89 18.66 14.88
CA PRO A 286 12.95 19.54 15.38
C PRO A 286 14.04 19.87 14.34
N ASN A 287 14.28 18.98 13.38
CA ASN A 287 15.25 19.18 12.29
C ASN A 287 14.65 19.86 11.04
N GLY A 288 13.41 20.38 11.12
CA GLY A 288 12.72 21.03 10.01
C GLY A 288 11.98 20.07 9.06
N SER A 289 12.11 18.75 9.23
CA SER A 289 11.31 17.78 8.44
C SER A 289 9.81 17.99 8.69
N GLN A 290 9.00 17.79 7.67
CA GLN A 290 7.55 17.99 7.73
C GLN A 290 6.80 16.68 7.47
N ILE A 291 5.66 16.53 8.10
CA ILE A 291 4.75 15.41 7.87
C ILE A 291 3.42 15.99 7.43
N GLN A 292 2.88 15.49 6.33
CA GLN A 292 1.62 15.93 5.75
C GLN A 292 0.75 14.74 5.36
N VAL A 293 -0.54 14.84 5.62
CA VAL A 293 -1.55 13.86 5.18
C VAL A 293 -2.56 14.54 4.29
N ASN A 294 -2.76 14.01 3.10
CA ASN A 294 -3.77 14.46 2.14
C ASN A 294 -4.82 13.36 1.98
N ILE A 295 -6.08 13.71 2.25
CA ILE A 295 -7.22 12.79 2.12
C ILE A 295 -8.04 13.21 0.91
N GLU A 296 -8.19 12.29 -0.06
CA GLU A 296 -8.96 12.52 -1.27
C GLU A 296 -10.37 11.93 -1.14
N SER A 297 -11.38 12.75 -1.36
CA SER A 297 -12.79 12.32 -1.31
C SER A 297 -13.13 11.38 -2.47
N ASP A 298 -13.88 10.31 -2.17
CA ASP A 298 -14.42 9.34 -3.13
C ASP A 298 -13.35 8.55 -3.93
N VAL A 299 -12.09 8.65 -3.53
CA VAL A 299 -10.98 7.86 -4.08
C VAL A 299 -10.83 6.56 -3.31
N GLY A 300 -10.60 5.44 -4.03
CA GLY A 300 -10.36 4.11 -3.46
C GLY A 300 -8.93 3.90 -3.01
N HIS A 301 -8.49 2.63 -3.05
CA HIS A 301 -7.14 2.21 -2.61
C HIS A 301 -6.00 2.70 -3.52
N TYR A 302 -6.32 3.37 -4.62
CA TYR A 302 -5.37 3.78 -5.64
C TYR A 302 -5.88 4.99 -6.44
N SER A 303 -4.98 5.94 -6.76
CA SER A 303 -5.19 6.98 -7.76
C SER A 303 -3.93 7.22 -8.57
N GLN A 304 -4.07 7.44 -9.87
CA GLN A 304 -2.95 7.76 -10.75
C GLN A 304 -2.34 9.13 -10.44
N THR A 305 -3.12 10.05 -9.88
CA THR A 305 -2.68 11.40 -9.53
C THR A 305 -1.66 11.43 -8.39
N TRP A 306 -1.67 10.43 -7.53
CA TRP A 306 -0.82 10.37 -6.34
C TRP A 306 0.68 10.40 -6.64
N TRP A 307 1.10 9.79 -7.76
CA TRP A 307 2.53 9.69 -8.08
C TRP A 307 3.18 11.04 -8.32
N ALA A 308 2.51 11.91 -9.08
CA ALA A 308 3.00 13.27 -9.31
C ALA A 308 2.98 14.12 -8.03
N GLU A 309 1.91 14.03 -7.24
CA GLU A 309 1.78 14.74 -5.96
C GLU A 309 2.87 14.34 -4.98
N MET A 310 3.02 13.03 -4.73
CA MET A 310 4.03 12.47 -3.83
C MET A 310 5.45 12.85 -4.29
N THR A 311 5.73 12.74 -5.60
CA THR A 311 7.04 13.11 -6.14
C THR A 311 7.30 14.61 -5.95
N ASN A 312 6.34 15.48 -6.21
CA ASN A 312 6.50 16.92 -6.00
C ASN A 312 6.81 17.26 -4.53
N TYR A 313 6.12 16.61 -3.60
CA TYR A 313 6.41 16.77 -2.17
C TYR A 313 7.85 16.39 -1.83
N LEU A 314 8.34 15.23 -2.32
CA LEU A 314 9.70 14.76 -2.06
C LEU A 314 10.76 15.75 -2.55
N PHE A 315 10.53 16.38 -3.73
CA PHE A 315 11.44 17.39 -4.28
C PHE A 315 11.51 18.68 -3.44
N THR A 316 10.45 19.04 -2.76
CA THR A 316 10.38 20.26 -1.94
C THR A 316 10.82 20.06 -0.49
N HIS A 317 11.14 18.82 -0.09
CA HIS A 317 11.52 18.46 1.27
C HIS A 317 12.84 17.67 1.33
N PRO A 318 13.95 18.24 0.80
CA PRO A 318 15.27 17.63 0.99
C PRO A 318 15.64 17.69 2.48
N ARG A 319 16.52 16.79 2.90
CA ARG A 319 17.10 16.89 4.25
C ARG A 319 18.10 18.08 4.29
N SER A 320 17.94 18.97 5.25
CA SER A 320 18.92 20.03 5.58
C SER A 320 20.16 19.45 6.25
#